data_ea5c698a4e9ae06725830b1d00eb6b73
#
_entry.id   ea5c698a4e9ae06725830b1d00eb6b73
#
_cell.length_a   1.000
_cell.length_b   1.000
_cell.length_c   1.000
_cell.angle_alpha   90.00
_cell.angle_beta   90.00
_cell.angle_gamma   90.00
#
_symmetry.space_group_name_H-M   'P 1'
#
loop_
_entity.id
_entity.type
_entity.pdbx_description
1 polymer ?
#
loop_
_entity_poly.entity_id
_entity_poly.type
_entity_poly.pdbx_seq_one_letter_code
_entity_poly.pdbx_strand_id
1 'polypeptide(L)'
;MWRWLAVMVIAVAVYAHFSNPHKGGLLGVLGFSSVDTASVRVAAQKVQPTDIVVFTTDWCPSCKKMKAWLDDYGFAYTECDVEKSKHCLDAWQAAGQRGVPYVVVKGQAYRDWWDAAALLDLLGIPVP
;
A
#
# COMPACT_ATOMS: atom_id res chain seq x y z
N MET A 1 2.45 56.82 -16.60
CA MET A 1 3.46 55.86 -16.10
C MET A 1 2.92 54.92 -15.04
N TRP A 2 2.12 55.37 -14.10
CA TRP A 2 1.56 54.54 -13.01
C TRP A 2 0.66 53.39 -13.51
N ARG A 3 -0.15 53.62 -14.52
CA ARG A 3 -1.08 52.64 -15.10
C ARG A 3 -0.35 51.46 -15.75
N TRP A 4 0.84 51.68 -16.32
CA TRP A 4 1.66 50.62 -16.93
C TRP A 4 2.37 49.74 -15.90
N LEU A 5 2.76 50.29 -14.75
CA LEU A 5 3.35 49.56 -13.64
C LEU A 5 2.32 48.59 -13.02
N ALA A 6 1.06 49.01 -12.88
CA ALA A 6 0.01 48.14 -12.36
C ALA A 6 -0.26 46.96 -13.28
N VAL A 7 -0.26 47.16 -14.58
CA VAL A 7 -0.46 46.06 -15.56
C VAL A 7 0.71 45.08 -15.53
N MET A 8 1.94 45.56 -15.39
CA MET A 8 3.12 44.69 -15.29
C MET A 8 3.13 43.88 -14.00
N VAL A 9 2.73 44.44 -12.88
CA VAL A 9 2.64 43.71 -11.59
C VAL A 9 1.57 42.62 -11.65
N ILE A 10 0.42 42.92 -12.26
CA ILE A 10 -0.64 41.91 -12.45
C ILE A 10 -0.18 40.78 -13.38
N ALA A 11 0.50 41.13 -14.49
CA ALA A 11 1.03 40.12 -15.43
C ALA A 11 2.06 39.21 -14.78
N VAL A 12 2.97 39.74 -13.96
CA VAL A 12 3.96 38.95 -13.23
C VAL A 12 3.28 38.07 -12.17
N ALA A 13 2.29 38.58 -11.45
CA ALA A 13 1.53 37.80 -10.46
C ALA A 13 0.74 36.67 -11.10
N VAL A 14 0.11 36.90 -12.25
CA VAL A 14 -0.61 35.87 -13.01
C VAL A 14 0.37 34.86 -13.57
N TYR A 15 1.51 35.28 -14.12
CA TYR A 15 2.54 34.35 -14.62
C TYR A 15 3.13 33.49 -13.51
N ALA A 16 3.42 34.06 -12.35
CA ALA A 16 3.90 33.31 -11.18
C ALA A 16 2.85 32.34 -10.66
N HIS A 17 1.56 32.65 -10.81
CA HIS A 17 0.47 31.77 -10.40
C HIS A 17 0.29 30.57 -11.34
N PHE A 18 0.55 30.77 -12.64
CA PHE A 18 0.47 29.73 -13.67
C PHE A 18 1.76 28.90 -13.81
N SER A 19 2.91 29.43 -13.39
CA SER A 19 4.21 28.79 -13.57
C SER A 19 4.64 27.90 -12.39
N ASN A 20 3.75 27.63 -11.43
CA ASN A 20 4.05 26.77 -10.28
C ASN A 20 3.74 25.31 -10.63
N PRO A 21 4.72 24.50 -11.07
CA PRO A 21 4.50 23.11 -11.50
C PRO A 21 4.17 22.15 -10.34
N HIS A 22 4.10 22.65 -9.11
CA HIS A 22 3.89 21.85 -7.90
C HIS A 22 2.47 21.84 -7.33
N LYS A 23 1.50 22.41 -8.02
CA LYS A 23 0.11 22.31 -7.58
C LYS A 23 -0.61 21.28 -8.45
N GLY A 24 -0.57 20.04 -7.97
CA GLY A 24 -1.48 18.94 -8.23
C GLY A 24 -2.13 18.92 -9.62
N GLY A 25 -1.60 18.11 -10.52
CA GLY A 25 -2.35 17.77 -11.73
C GLY A 25 -3.76 17.31 -11.39
N LEU A 26 -4.66 17.37 -12.35
CA LEU A 26 -6.09 17.00 -12.26
C LEU A 26 -6.32 15.64 -11.55
N LEU A 27 -5.32 14.74 -11.56
CA LEU A 27 -5.30 13.45 -10.86
C LEU A 27 -5.21 13.59 -9.32
N GLY A 28 -4.63 14.67 -8.80
CA GLY A 28 -4.60 14.94 -7.35
C GLY A 28 -5.97 15.32 -6.78
N VAL A 29 -6.86 15.84 -7.61
CA VAL A 29 -8.23 16.19 -7.23
C VAL A 29 -9.13 14.96 -7.08
N LEU A 30 -8.78 13.85 -7.72
CA LEU A 30 -9.56 12.60 -7.69
C LEU A 30 -9.18 11.67 -6.52
N GLY A 31 -8.32 12.11 -5.60
CA GLY A 31 -8.00 11.35 -4.39
C GLY A 31 -7.27 10.02 -4.62
N PHE A 32 -6.76 9.77 -5.81
CA PHE A 32 -5.85 8.66 -6.08
C PHE A 32 -4.46 9.06 -5.59
N SER A 33 -4.21 8.87 -4.32
CA SER A 33 -2.84 8.77 -3.81
C SER A 33 -2.23 7.49 -4.39
N SER A 34 -1.71 7.58 -5.59
CA SER A 34 -0.86 6.51 -6.13
C SER A 34 0.42 6.54 -5.28
N VAL A 35 0.45 5.68 -4.28
CA VAL A 35 1.69 5.46 -3.53
C VAL A 35 2.72 5.01 -4.54
N ASP A 36 3.82 5.75 -4.62
CA ASP A 36 4.90 5.42 -5.54
C ASP A 36 5.48 4.03 -5.22
N THR A 37 5.53 3.17 -6.23
CA THR A 37 6.01 1.78 -6.09
C THR A 37 7.43 1.70 -5.51
N ALA A 38 8.30 2.66 -5.83
CA ALA A 38 9.66 2.70 -5.31
C ALA A 38 9.67 2.96 -3.80
N SER A 39 8.83 3.89 -3.34
CA SER A 39 8.66 4.19 -1.91
C SER A 39 8.11 3.00 -1.14
N VAL A 40 7.15 2.26 -1.71
CA VAL A 40 6.62 1.03 -1.12
C VAL A 40 7.72 -0.02 -0.96
N ARG A 41 8.55 -0.23 -1.97
CA ARG A 41 9.66 -1.20 -1.91
C ARG A 41 10.69 -0.86 -0.84
N VAL A 42 11.00 0.42 -0.67
CA VAL A 42 11.89 0.88 0.42
C VAL A 42 11.26 0.63 1.79
N ALA A 43 9.96 0.90 1.92
CA ALA A 43 9.22 0.65 3.15
C ALA A 43 9.13 -0.86 3.46
N ALA A 44 8.90 -1.69 2.45
CA ALA A 44 8.81 -3.14 2.57
C ALA A 44 10.09 -3.79 3.16
N GLN A 45 11.26 -3.20 2.93
CA GLN A 45 12.53 -3.69 3.50
C GLN A 45 12.58 -3.63 5.04
N LYS A 46 11.71 -2.86 5.67
CA LYS A 46 11.62 -2.75 7.13
C LYS A 46 10.72 -3.82 7.75
N VAL A 47 9.99 -4.56 6.94
CA VAL A 47 9.00 -5.54 7.37
C VAL A 47 9.68 -6.85 7.74
N GLN A 48 9.33 -7.39 8.90
CA GLN A 48 9.83 -8.71 9.33
C GLN A 48 8.90 -9.83 8.84
N PRO A 49 9.41 -11.04 8.60
CA PRO A 49 8.58 -12.17 8.17
C PRO A 49 7.42 -12.50 9.13
N THR A 50 7.56 -12.17 10.41
CA THR A 50 6.55 -12.38 11.45
C THR A 50 5.45 -11.33 11.46
N ASP A 51 5.66 -10.18 10.78
CA ASP A 51 4.68 -9.09 10.72
C ASP A 51 3.49 -9.41 9.83
N ILE A 52 3.70 -10.25 8.82
CA ILE A 52 2.67 -10.66 7.85
C ILE A 52 2.59 -12.18 7.83
N VAL A 53 1.44 -12.73 8.14
CA VAL A 53 1.15 -14.16 8.05
C VAL A 53 0.09 -14.39 6.98
N VAL A 54 0.39 -15.24 6.01
CA VAL A 54 -0.52 -15.63 4.93
C VAL A 54 -0.97 -17.05 5.13
N PHE A 55 -2.22 -17.26 5.54
CA PHE A 55 -2.83 -18.58 5.59
C PHE A 55 -3.23 -19.01 4.17
N THR A 56 -2.77 -20.16 3.75
CA THR A 56 -2.79 -20.60 2.36
C THR A 56 -3.03 -22.10 2.23
N THR A 57 -3.24 -22.55 0.99
CA THR A 57 -3.16 -23.94 0.55
C THR A 57 -2.43 -24.02 -0.79
N ASP A 58 -1.85 -25.17 -1.13
CA ASP A 58 -1.08 -25.34 -2.37
C ASP A 58 -1.91 -25.15 -3.65
N TRP A 59 -3.17 -25.57 -3.61
CA TRP A 59 -4.06 -25.52 -4.77
C TRP A 59 -4.73 -24.16 -5.00
N CYS A 60 -4.62 -23.22 -4.06
CA CYS A 60 -5.36 -21.97 -4.07
C CYS A 60 -4.73 -20.93 -5.06
N PRO A 61 -5.40 -20.60 -6.19
CA PRO A 61 -4.87 -19.64 -7.16
C PRO A 61 -4.76 -18.22 -6.59
N SER A 62 -5.72 -17.80 -5.77
CA SER A 62 -5.71 -16.47 -5.13
C SER A 62 -4.58 -16.33 -4.13
N CYS A 63 -4.22 -17.42 -3.42
CA CYS A 63 -3.07 -17.44 -2.53
C CYS A 63 -1.76 -17.23 -3.29
N LYS A 64 -1.60 -17.86 -4.45
CA LYS A 64 -0.43 -17.69 -5.32
C LYS A 64 -0.32 -16.25 -5.81
N LYS A 65 -1.44 -15.64 -6.20
CA LYS A 65 -1.47 -14.22 -6.62
C LYS A 65 -1.11 -13.29 -5.48
N MET A 66 -1.63 -13.53 -4.27
CA MET A 66 -1.31 -12.73 -3.09
C MET A 66 0.18 -12.80 -2.75
N LYS A 67 0.75 -14.01 -2.73
CA LYS A 67 2.19 -14.18 -2.48
C LYS A 67 3.04 -13.50 -3.55
N ALA A 68 2.72 -13.67 -4.82
CA ALA A 68 3.41 -13.01 -5.91
C ALA A 68 3.37 -11.48 -5.78
N TRP A 69 2.23 -10.91 -5.39
CA TRP A 69 2.09 -9.49 -5.15
C TRP A 69 2.95 -8.99 -3.99
N LEU A 70 3.00 -9.73 -2.87
CA LEU A 70 3.90 -9.42 -1.76
C LEU A 70 5.37 -9.48 -2.18
N ASP A 71 5.74 -10.50 -2.95
CA ASP A 71 7.10 -10.70 -3.49
C ASP A 71 7.49 -9.55 -4.44
N ASP A 72 6.57 -9.11 -5.30
CA ASP A 72 6.80 -8.03 -6.26
C ASP A 72 7.14 -6.70 -5.58
N TYR A 73 6.55 -6.44 -4.41
CA TYR A 73 6.89 -5.27 -3.58
C TYR A 73 8.07 -5.51 -2.64
N GLY A 74 8.50 -6.76 -2.47
CA GLY A 74 9.59 -7.13 -1.56
C GLY A 74 9.19 -7.20 -0.09
N PHE A 75 7.89 -7.42 0.21
CA PHE A 75 7.43 -7.65 1.58
C PHE A 75 7.88 -9.02 2.08
N ALA A 76 8.50 -9.06 3.25
CA ALA A 76 8.73 -10.31 3.96
C ALA A 76 7.42 -10.80 4.60
N TYR A 77 7.14 -12.09 4.52
CA TYR A 77 5.97 -12.71 5.13
C TYR A 77 6.23 -14.15 5.53
N THR A 78 5.39 -14.69 6.40
CA THR A 78 5.36 -16.11 6.75
C THR A 78 4.18 -16.77 6.07
N GLU A 79 4.43 -17.80 5.30
CA GLU A 79 3.41 -18.66 4.73
C GLU A 79 2.96 -19.71 5.76
N CYS A 80 1.67 -19.82 5.97
CA CYS A 80 1.05 -20.77 6.91
C CYS A 80 0.05 -21.66 6.17
N ASP A 81 0.51 -22.80 5.68
CA ASP A 81 -0.32 -23.75 4.96
C ASP A 81 -1.21 -24.54 5.94
N VAL A 82 -2.52 -24.34 5.82
CA VAL A 82 -3.51 -24.91 6.75
C VAL A 82 -3.75 -26.41 6.52
N GLU A 83 -3.32 -26.94 5.39
CA GLU A 83 -3.43 -28.38 5.09
C GLU A 83 -2.17 -29.16 5.49
N LYS A 84 -1.02 -28.48 5.56
CA LYS A 84 0.27 -29.10 5.88
C LYS A 84 0.67 -28.96 7.34
N SER A 85 0.18 -27.94 8.02
CA SER A 85 0.54 -27.63 9.40
C SER A 85 -0.68 -27.58 10.29
N LYS A 86 -0.73 -28.47 11.28
CA LYS A 86 -1.80 -28.44 12.29
C LYS A 86 -1.82 -27.12 13.06
N HIS A 87 -0.65 -26.54 13.36
CA HIS A 87 -0.56 -25.25 14.00
C HIS A 87 -1.21 -24.14 13.17
N CYS A 88 -0.97 -24.14 11.85
CA CYS A 88 -1.59 -23.19 10.94
C CYS A 88 -3.11 -23.39 10.86
N LEU A 89 -3.55 -24.63 10.78
CA LEU A 89 -4.97 -24.97 10.76
C LEU A 89 -5.68 -24.50 12.04
N ASP A 90 -5.11 -24.80 13.19
CA ASP A 90 -5.68 -24.43 14.50
C ASP A 90 -5.76 -22.89 14.65
N ALA A 91 -4.71 -22.16 14.27
CA ALA A 91 -4.67 -20.72 14.31
C ALA A 91 -5.70 -20.07 13.35
N TRP A 92 -5.83 -20.62 12.15
CA TRP A 92 -6.80 -20.16 11.14
C TRP A 92 -8.24 -20.39 11.59
N GLN A 93 -8.54 -21.56 12.16
CA GLN A 93 -9.85 -21.89 12.73
C GLN A 93 -10.18 -21.03 13.96
N ALA A 94 -9.20 -20.82 14.86
CA ALA A 94 -9.35 -19.95 16.03
C ALA A 94 -9.66 -18.50 15.64
N ALA A 95 -9.16 -18.03 14.49
CA ALA A 95 -9.51 -16.73 13.92
C ALA A 95 -10.91 -16.71 13.28
N GLY A 96 -11.66 -17.83 13.32
CA GLY A 96 -13.01 -17.94 12.74
C GLY A 96 -13.04 -17.94 11.22
N GLN A 97 -11.93 -18.27 10.57
CA GLN A 97 -11.83 -18.23 9.12
C GLN A 97 -12.24 -19.55 8.47
N ARG A 98 -12.81 -19.45 7.28
CA ARG A 98 -13.27 -20.58 6.48
C ARG A 98 -12.82 -20.51 5.02
N GLY A 99 -12.00 -19.52 4.67
CA GLY A 99 -11.48 -19.32 3.32
C GLY A 99 -10.00 -18.93 3.32
N VAL A 100 -9.35 -19.19 2.21
CA VAL A 100 -7.96 -18.83 1.92
C VAL A 100 -7.90 -18.05 0.61
N PRO A 101 -6.95 -17.12 0.47
CA PRO A 101 -5.98 -16.70 1.45
C PRO A 101 -6.63 -15.88 2.58
N TYR A 102 -6.12 -16.01 3.77
CA TYR A 102 -6.41 -15.12 4.88
C TYR A 102 -5.12 -14.51 5.37
N VAL A 103 -5.04 -13.19 5.41
CA VAL A 103 -3.80 -12.47 5.73
C VAL A 103 -3.96 -11.74 7.05
N VAL A 104 -2.98 -11.91 7.92
CA VAL A 104 -2.90 -11.23 9.21
C VAL A 104 -1.64 -10.38 9.24
N VAL A 105 -1.79 -9.10 9.55
CA VAL A 105 -0.70 -8.13 9.65
C VAL A 105 -0.63 -7.61 11.08
N LYS A 106 0.45 -7.91 11.77
CA LYS A 106 0.63 -7.55 13.20
C LYS A 106 -0.59 -7.89 14.06
N GLY A 107 -1.18 -9.06 13.84
CA GLY A 107 -2.35 -9.55 14.57
C GLY A 107 -3.70 -9.02 14.09
N GLN A 108 -3.74 -8.19 13.07
CA GLN A 108 -4.97 -7.64 12.48
C GLN A 108 -5.26 -8.25 11.12
N ALA A 109 -6.53 -8.56 10.82
CA ALA A 109 -6.93 -9.07 9.52
C ALA A 109 -6.74 -8.01 8.43
N TYR A 110 -5.95 -8.32 7.42
CA TYR A 110 -5.79 -7.49 6.23
C TYR A 110 -6.89 -7.85 5.23
N ARG A 111 -7.75 -6.86 4.94
CA ARG A 111 -8.94 -7.04 4.09
C ARG A 111 -8.92 -6.21 2.82
N ASP A 112 -8.06 -5.19 2.78
CA ASP A 112 -7.93 -4.25 1.66
C ASP A 112 -6.93 -4.79 0.63
N TRP A 113 -7.30 -5.91 0.04
CA TRP A 113 -6.49 -6.70 -0.88
C TRP A 113 -5.96 -5.85 -2.02
N TRP A 114 -4.66 -5.99 -2.30
CA TRP A 114 -3.93 -5.29 -3.36
C TRP A 114 -3.72 -3.78 -3.10
N ASP A 115 -3.98 -3.31 -1.89
CA ASP A 115 -3.69 -1.94 -1.48
C ASP A 115 -2.43 -1.88 -0.62
N ALA A 116 -1.30 -1.48 -1.25
CA ALA A 116 -0.02 -1.38 -0.55
C ALA A 116 -0.02 -0.26 0.51
N ALA A 117 -0.80 0.80 0.33
CA ALA A 117 -0.89 1.87 1.33
C ALA A 117 -1.62 1.39 2.58
N ALA A 118 -2.73 0.65 2.43
CA ALA A 118 -3.44 0.05 3.54
C ALA A 118 -2.59 -0.99 4.28
N LEU A 119 -1.78 -1.78 3.55
CA LEU A 119 -0.84 -2.71 4.16
C LEU A 119 0.23 -2.00 4.98
N LEU A 120 0.82 -0.93 4.45
CA LEU A 120 1.83 -0.14 5.17
C LEU A 120 1.25 0.56 6.39
N ASP A 121 0.00 1.03 6.32
CA ASP A 121 -0.70 1.62 7.47
C ASP A 121 -0.87 0.61 8.60
N LEU A 122 -1.32 -0.61 8.31
CA LEU A 122 -1.41 -1.70 9.29
C LEU A 122 -0.04 -2.08 9.88
N LEU A 123 1.02 -1.95 9.10
CA LEU A 123 2.39 -2.17 9.55
C LEU A 123 2.93 -1.02 10.40
N GLY A 124 2.24 0.12 10.44
CA GLY A 124 2.69 1.34 11.11
C GLY A 124 3.88 2.00 10.42
N ILE A 125 4.02 1.80 9.10
CA ILE A 125 5.09 2.37 8.30
C ILE A 125 4.51 3.54 7.50
N PRO A 126 4.95 4.78 7.77
CA PRO A 126 4.45 5.93 7.04
C PRO A 126 4.82 5.84 5.56
N VAL A 127 3.86 6.08 4.72
CA VAL A 127 4.08 6.26 3.28
C VAL A 127 4.57 7.69 3.07
N PRO A 128 5.72 7.87 2.41
CA PRO A 128 6.26 9.20 2.15
C PRO A 128 5.42 10.00 1.14
#